data_197d2d190aeb8f12f3c4d2c0de1936ba
#
_entry.id   197d2d190aeb8f12f3c4d2c0de1936ba
#
_cell.length_a   1.000
_cell.length_b   1.000
_cell.length_c   1.000
_cell.angle_alpha   90.00
_cell.angle_beta   90.00
_cell.angle_gamma   90.00
#
_symmetry.space_group_name_H-M   'P 1'
#
loop_
_entity.id
_entity.type
_entity.pdbx_description
1 polymer ?
#
loop_
_entity_poly.entity_id
_entity_poly.type
_entity_poly.pdbx_seq_one_letter_code
_entity_poly.pdbx_strand_id
1 'polypeptide(L)'
;SQELQDSVLLTAGLGETVEDKLFEISARSNFTRLTVEQRYETGLAVSTEEWNCEVENWLRFDSEWEPIQKNKDGQYLCRAYSTDERRRFPSFSLTELQKAVDDNCDPKAGAYFREVKSLQEAPFEVYIRSIYIRISGWDEVQKKTISRILVFDSQYGC
;
A
#
# COMPACT_ATOMS: atom_id res chain seq x y z
N SER A 1 17.50 29.57 2.20
CA SER A 1 17.18 28.14 2.23
C SER A 1 16.71 27.71 0.85
N GLN A 2 17.59 27.04 0.10
CA GLN A 2 17.19 26.39 -1.15
C GLN A 2 16.49 25.08 -0.78
N GLU A 3 15.18 25.03 -0.97
CA GLU A 3 14.44 23.78 -0.91
C GLU A 3 14.93 22.85 -2.01
N LEU A 4 15.22 21.61 -1.61
CA LEU A 4 15.55 20.52 -2.51
C LEU A 4 14.31 20.19 -3.35
N GLN A 5 14.25 20.66 -4.58
CA GLN A 5 13.26 20.23 -5.56
C GLN A 5 13.70 18.91 -6.22
N ASP A 6 13.54 17.82 -5.49
CA ASP A 6 13.54 16.49 -6.10
C ASP A 6 12.10 16.17 -6.43
N SER A 7 11.79 15.97 -7.70
CA SER A 7 10.44 15.61 -8.12
C SER A 7 10.37 14.17 -8.57
N VAL A 8 9.37 13.45 -8.07
CA VAL A 8 8.94 12.17 -8.61
C VAL A 8 7.63 12.43 -9.35
N LEU A 9 7.61 12.20 -10.65
CA LEU A 9 6.40 12.33 -11.44
C LEU A 9 5.75 10.95 -11.55
N LEU A 10 4.60 10.81 -10.92
CA LEU A 10 3.72 9.65 -11.05
C LEU A 10 2.47 10.09 -11.79
N THR A 11 2.18 9.44 -12.90
CA THR A 11 0.95 9.68 -13.65
C THR A 11 -0.05 8.58 -13.29
N ALA A 12 -0.97 8.88 -12.39
CA ALA A 12 -2.11 8.03 -12.08
C ALA A 12 -3.40 8.85 -12.26
N GLY A 13 -4.41 8.26 -12.86
CA GLY A 13 -5.76 8.84 -12.93
C GLY A 13 -6.46 8.72 -11.57
N LEU A 14 -7.50 9.52 -11.35
CA LEU A 14 -8.37 9.41 -10.18
C LEU A 14 -8.99 8.00 -10.10
N GLY A 15 -8.81 7.32 -8.98
CA GLY A 15 -9.30 5.96 -8.75
C GLY A 15 -8.43 4.84 -9.35
N GLU A 16 -7.27 5.16 -9.93
CA GLU A 16 -6.32 4.17 -10.42
C GLU A 16 -5.27 3.81 -9.35
N THR A 17 -4.94 2.52 -9.30
CA THR A 17 -3.77 2.07 -8.52
C THR A 17 -2.46 2.51 -9.18
N VAL A 18 -1.39 2.58 -8.40
CA VAL A 18 -0.03 2.79 -8.93
C VAL A 18 0.60 1.50 -9.46
N GLU A 19 -0.04 0.35 -9.24
CA GLU A 19 0.41 -0.94 -9.78
C GLU A 19 0.49 -0.87 -11.32
N ASP A 20 1.53 -1.46 -11.87
CA ASP A 20 1.84 -1.45 -13.31
C ASP A 20 2.05 -0.07 -13.94
N LYS A 21 2.21 0.97 -13.15
CA LYS A 21 2.53 2.30 -13.68
C LYS A 21 4.05 2.51 -13.79
N LEU A 22 4.44 3.18 -14.88
CA LEU A 22 5.81 3.64 -15.08
C LEU A 22 6.00 5.00 -14.41
N PHE A 23 7.17 5.21 -13.82
CA PHE A 23 7.56 6.51 -13.28
C PHE A 23 9.02 6.83 -13.55
N GLU A 24 9.34 8.11 -13.53
CA GLU A 24 10.68 8.64 -13.71
C GLU A 24 11.13 9.36 -12.45
N ILE A 25 12.43 9.32 -12.22
CA ILE A 25 13.05 10.05 -11.12
C ILE A 25 14.01 11.06 -11.72
N SER A 26 13.75 12.33 -11.45
CA SER A 26 14.68 13.41 -11.73
C SER A 26 15.45 13.74 -10.45
N ALA A 27 16.73 13.42 -10.41
CA ALA A 27 17.60 13.74 -9.32
C ALA A 27 18.61 14.82 -9.75
N ARG A 28 19.06 15.63 -8.78
CA ARG A 28 20.15 16.58 -9.02
C ARG A 28 21.45 15.85 -9.36
N SER A 29 22.33 16.53 -10.08
CA SER A 29 23.59 15.95 -10.55
C SER A 29 24.55 15.51 -9.41
N ASN A 30 24.34 16.01 -8.19
CA ASN A 30 25.11 15.62 -7.02
C ASN A 30 24.63 14.29 -6.37
N PHE A 31 23.51 13.73 -6.82
CA PHE A 31 23.04 12.43 -6.37
C PHE A 31 23.54 11.32 -7.28
N THR A 32 24.18 10.34 -6.68
CA THR A 32 24.69 9.15 -7.36
C THR A 32 24.16 7.89 -6.70
N ARG A 33 24.34 6.74 -7.35
CA ARG A 33 23.95 5.42 -6.83
C ARG A 33 22.48 5.36 -6.41
N LEU A 34 21.58 5.87 -7.26
CA LEU A 34 20.15 5.80 -7.01
C LEU A 34 19.69 4.35 -6.94
N THR A 35 18.95 4.04 -5.89
CA THR A 35 18.23 2.78 -5.73
C THR A 35 16.76 3.06 -5.49
N VAL A 36 15.91 2.22 -6.04
CA VAL A 36 14.46 2.29 -5.88
C VAL A 36 13.97 0.95 -5.41
N GLU A 37 13.20 0.95 -4.34
CA GLU A 37 12.63 -0.24 -3.73
C GLU A 37 11.15 -0.03 -3.47
N GLN A 38 10.40 -1.11 -3.53
CA GLN A 38 8.96 -1.12 -3.29
C GLN A 38 8.61 -2.14 -2.22
N ARG A 39 7.65 -1.80 -1.38
CA ARG A 39 6.97 -2.71 -0.47
C ARG A 39 5.48 -2.41 -0.45
N TYR A 40 4.69 -3.33 0.08
CA TYR A 40 3.26 -3.15 0.26
C TYR A 40 2.82 -3.49 1.68
N GLU A 41 1.66 -2.98 2.01
CA GLU A 41 0.91 -3.31 3.22
C GLU A 41 -0.46 -3.82 2.80
N THR A 42 -0.91 -4.92 3.40
CA THR A 42 -2.26 -5.42 3.20
C THR A 42 -3.19 -4.85 4.26
N GLY A 43 -4.44 -4.66 3.89
CA GLY A 43 -5.53 -4.33 4.79
C GLY A 43 -6.68 -5.29 4.62
N LEU A 44 -7.67 -5.18 5.50
CA LEU A 44 -8.92 -5.91 5.40
C LEU A 44 -10.09 -4.94 5.42
N ALA A 45 -11.02 -5.16 4.52
CA ALA A 45 -12.28 -4.45 4.49
C ALA A 45 -13.46 -5.42 4.54
N VAL A 46 -14.55 -4.97 5.11
CA VAL A 46 -15.82 -5.68 5.13
C VAL A 46 -16.86 -4.85 4.40
N SER A 47 -17.70 -5.48 3.59
CA SER A 47 -18.69 -4.75 2.79
C SER A 47 -19.91 -5.59 2.46
N THR A 48 -21.03 -4.90 2.29
CA THR A 48 -22.25 -5.41 1.65
C THR A 48 -22.69 -4.42 0.57
N GLU A 49 -23.82 -4.65 -0.07
CA GLU A 49 -24.38 -3.68 -1.03
C GLU A 49 -24.76 -2.33 -0.39
N GLU A 50 -24.96 -2.30 0.93
CA GLU A 50 -25.45 -1.12 1.64
C GLU A 50 -24.37 -0.31 2.34
N TRP A 51 -23.23 -0.93 2.67
CA TRP A 51 -22.13 -0.30 3.40
C TRP A 51 -20.80 -0.98 3.16
N ASN A 52 -19.73 -0.23 3.38
CA ASN A 52 -18.38 -0.74 3.44
C ASN A 52 -17.65 -0.19 4.68
N CYS A 53 -16.67 -0.91 5.16
CA CYS A 53 -15.82 -0.47 6.25
C CYS A 53 -14.43 -1.08 6.12
N GLU A 54 -13.43 -0.23 6.20
CA GLU A 54 -12.04 -0.62 6.32
C GLU A 54 -11.70 -0.89 7.78
N VAL A 55 -11.17 -2.07 8.09
CA VAL A 55 -10.78 -2.44 9.45
C VAL A 55 -9.35 -1.96 9.71
N GLU A 56 -9.21 -0.68 10.10
CA GLU A 56 -7.93 0.02 10.09
C GLU A 56 -6.93 -0.44 11.16
N ASN A 57 -7.36 -0.51 12.40
CA ASN A 57 -6.47 -0.73 13.55
C ASN A 57 -6.44 -2.22 13.96
N TRP A 58 -6.17 -3.08 13.01
CA TRP A 58 -6.18 -4.51 13.22
C TRP A 58 -5.00 -5.21 12.55
N LEU A 59 -5.13 -6.50 12.26
CA LEU A 59 -4.11 -7.31 11.61
C LEU A 59 -3.71 -6.72 10.25
N ARG A 60 -2.45 -6.85 9.91
CA ARG A 60 -1.90 -6.47 8.61
C ARG A 60 -0.67 -7.32 8.30
N PHE A 61 -0.30 -7.35 7.05
CA PHE A 61 0.97 -7.88 6.59
C PHE A 61 1.75 -6.78 5.90
N ASP A 62 2.98 -6.56 6.33
CA ASP A 62 3.93 -5.65 5.70
C ASP A 62 4.97 -6.49 4.96
N SER A 63 5.12 -6.28 3.65
CA SER A 63 6.15 -6.97 2.88
C SER A 63 7.54 -6.39 3.16
N GLU A 64 8.56 -7.18 2.84
CA GLU A 64 9.93 -6.68 2.77
C GLU A 64 10.10 -5.70 1.59
N TRP A 65 11.14 -4.88 1.66
CA TRP A 65 11.54 -4.02 0.56
C TRP A 65 12.16 -4.84 -0.57
N GLU A 66 11.66 -4.65 -1.78
CA GLU A 66 12.16 -5.32 -2.98
C GLU A 66 12.63 -4.29 -4.01
N PRO A 67 13.81 -4.49 -4.61
CA PRO A 67 14.35 -3.53 -5.57
C PRO A 67 13.52 -3.51 -6.85
N ILE A 68 13.33 -2.30 -7.40
CA ILE A 68 12.75 -2.08 -8.73
C ILE A 68 13.88 -1.74 -9.69
N GLN A 69 13.93 -2.45 -10.81
CA GLN A 69 14.94 -2.21 -11.85
C GLN A 69 14.48 -1.12 -12.82
N LYS A 70 15.43 -0.32 -13.24
CA LYS A 70 15.24 0.66 -14.30
C LYS A 70 15.12 -0.04 -15.65
N ASN A 71 14.15 0.33 -16.46
CA ASN A 71 14.01 -0.17 -17.82
C ASN A 71 15.00 0.53 -18.79
N LYS A 72 14.98 0.13 -20.08
CA LYS A 72 15.87 0.69 -21.11
C LYS A 72 15.65 2.19 -21.36
N ASP A 73 14.45 2.68 -21.10
CA ASP A 73 14.06 4.08 -21.31
C ASP A 73 14.33 4.94 -20.07
N GLY A 74 14.92 4.36 -19.04
CA GLY A 74 15.27 5.07 -17.82
C GLY A 74 14.12 5.19 -16.80
N GLN A 75 13.05 4.44 -17.00
CA GLN A 75 11.86 4.45 -16.17
C GLN A 75 11.83 3.25 -15.23
N TYR A 76 11.13 3.39 -14.11
CA TYR A 76 10.86 2.34 -13.13
C TYR A 76 9.42 1.87 -13.28
N LEU A 77 9.20 0.56 -13.19
CA LEU A 77 7.86 -0.03 -13.21
C LEU A 77 7.43 -0.34 -11.78
N CYS A 78 6.36 0.30 -11.34
CA CYS A 78 5.72 -0.03 -10.08
C CYS A 78 5.11 -1.44 -10.18
N ARG A 79 5.50 -2.35 -9.28
CA ARG A 79 5.06 -3.75 -9.35
C ARG A 79 3.59 -3.89 -8.97
N ALA A 80 2.88 -4.75 -9.71
CA ALA A 80 1.60 -5.26 -9.31
C ALA A 80 1.74 -6.41 -8.31
N TYR A 81 0.76 -6.57 -7.45
CA TYR A 81 0.73 -7.62 -6.45
C TYR A 81 -0.36 -8.64 -6.76
N SER A 82 0.05 -9.90 -6.79
CA SER A 82 -0.82 -11.02 -7.07
C SER A 82 -1.75 -11.36 -5.91
N THR A 83 -2.70 -12.26 -6.16
CA THR A 83 -3.55 -12.84 -5.11
C THR A 83 -2.74 -13.56 -4.04
N ASP A 84 -1.61 -14.18 -4.41
CA ASP A 84 -0.78 -14.91 -3.44
C ASP A 84 -0.11 -13.97 -2.44
N GLU A 85 0.25 -12.77 -2.85
CA GLU A 85 0.78 -11.74 -1.94
C GLU A 85 -0.30 -11.24 -0.98
N ARG A 86 -1.54 -11.10 -1.42
CA ARG A 86 -2.68 -10.76 -0.55
C ARG A 86 -2.96 -11.85 0.49
N ARG A 87 -2.75 -13.13 0.14
CA ARG A 87 -2.90 -14.27 1.05
C ARG A 87 -1.91 -14.32 2.21
N ARG A 88 -0.88 -13.49 2.20
CA ARG A 88 0.05 -13.34 3.32
C ARG A 88 -0.54 -12.60 4.51
N PHE A 89 -1.74 -12.07 4.38
CA PHE A 89 -2.48 -11.52 5.53
C PHE A 89 -2.61 -12.57 6.64
N PRO A 90 -2.39 -12.20 7.93
CA PRO A 90 -2.46 -13.16 9.03
C PRO A 90 -3.81 -13.87 9.10
N SER A 91 -3.81 -15.15 9.48
CA SER A 91 -5.04 -15.89 9.71
C SER A 91 -5.77 -15.38 10.94
N PHE A 92 -7.08 -15.45 10.93
CA PHE A 92 -7.95 -15.02 12.02
C PHE A 92 -9.22 -15.89 12.09
N SER A 93 -9.87 -15.88 13.23
CA SER A 93 -11.15 -16.53 13.47
C SER A 93 -12.33 -15.58 13.20
N LEU A 94 -13.52 -16.15 13.06
CA LEU A 94 -14.75 -15.34 12.95
C LEU A 94 -14.95 -14.44 14.18
N THR A 95 -14.68 -14.94 15.39
CA THR A 95 -14.82 -14.14 16.63
C THR A 95 -13.87 -12.96 16.66
N GLU A 96 -12.63 -13.14 16.19
CA GLU A 96 -11.67 -12.05 16.08
C GLU A 96 -12.12 -11.01 15.04
N LEU A 97 -12.64 -11.45 13.88
CA LEU A 97 -13.17 -10.54 12.87
C LEU A 97 -14.40 -9.78 13.38
N GLN A 98 -15.35 -10.46 14.05
CA GLN A 98 -16.52 -9.81 14.64
C GLN A 98 -16.12 -8.72 15.64
N LYS A 99 -15.16 -9.01 16.50
CA LYS A 99 -14.64 -8.01 17.45
C LYS A 99 -13.97 -6.84 16.73
N ALA A 100 -13.14 -7.12 15.71
CA ALA A 100 -12.47 -6.08 14.96
C ALA A 100 -13.48 -5.15 14.24
N VAL A 101 -14.57 -5.71 13.69
CA VAL A 101 -15.65 -4.93 13.07
C VAL A 101 -16.38 -4.08 14.12
N ASP A 102 -16.70 -4.64 15.28
CA ASP A 102 -17.33 -3.88 16.38
C ASP A 102 -16.44 -2.69 16.85
N ASP A 103 -15.12 -2.89 16.88
CA ASP A 103 -14.18 -1.88 17.35
C ASP A 103 -13.87 -0.78 16.30
N ASN A 104 -14.01 -1.07 15.00
CA ASN A 104 -13.54 -0.18 13.91
C ASN A 104 -14.65 0.34 12.97
N CYS A 105 -15.78 -0.34 12.90
CA CYS A 105 -16.85 -0.03 11.96
C CYS A 105 -18.08 0.59 12.66
N ASP A 106 -19.03 1.02 11.84
CA ASP A 106 -20.27 1.55 12.39
C ASP A 106 -21.14 0.43 13.02
N PRO A 107 -22.14 0.80 13.85
CA PRO A 107 -23.01 -0.18 14.52
C PRO A 107 -23.82 -1.08 13.58
N LYS A 108 -24.07 -0.65 12.32
CA LYS A 108 -24.75 -1.48 11.33
C LYS A 108 -23.89 -2.66 10.92
N ALA A 109 -22.62 -2.42 10.66
CA ALA A 109 -21.65 -3.46 10.33
C ALA A 109 -21.50 -4.45 11.50
N GLY A 110 -21.37 -3.96 12.74
CA GLY A 110 -21.31 -4.78 13.94
C GLY A 110 -22.56 -5.65 14.11
N ALA A 111 -23.76 -5.08 13.91
CA ALA A 111 -25.02 -5.82 13.97
C ALA A 111 -25.09 -6.94 12.92
N TYR A 112 -24.68 -6.65 11.69
CA TYR A 112 -24.63 -7.63 10.62
C TYR A 112 -23.70 -8.80 10.97
N PHE A 113 -22.47 -8.48 11.39
CA PHE A 113 -21.46 -9.50 11.69
C PHE A 113 -21.80 -10.40 12.87
N ARG A 114 -22.62 -9.94 13.84
CA ARG A 114 -23.12 -10.81 14.94
C ARG A 114 -24.01 -11.95 14.45
N GLU A 115 -24.67 -11.78 13.31
CA GLU A 115 -25.51 -12.80 12.70
C GLU A 115 -24.75 -13.77 11.79
N VAL A 116 -23.52 -13.44 11.38
CA VAL A 116 -22.65 -14.30 10.57
C VAL A 116 -22.24 -15.55 11.39
N LYS A 117 -22.39 -16.73 10.83
CA LYS A 117 -22.16 -18.00 11.53
C LYS A 117 -20.83 -18.67 11.19
N SER A 118 -20.25 -18.32 10.06
CA SER A 118 -18.94 -18.91 9.64
C SER A 118 -18.11 -17.86 8.90
N LEU A 119 -16.79 -18.06 8.90
CA LEU A 119 -15.86 -17.18 8.20
C LEU A 119 -16.09 -17.20 6.68
N GLN A 120 -16.56 -18.33 6.12
CA GLN A 120 -16.88 -18.47 4.71
C GLN A 120 -18.09 -17.60 4.27
N GLU A 121 -18.99 -17.29 5.20
CA GLU A 121 -20.15 -16.43 4.94
C GLU A 121 -19.85 -14.96 5.20
N ALA A 122 -18.77 -14.66 5.87
CA ALA A 122 -18.39 -13.29 6.22
C ALA A 122 -17.97 -12.50 4.97
N PRO A 123 -18.59 -11.34 4.71
CA PRO A 123 -18.27 -10.54 3.53
C PRO A 123 -17.04 -9.68 3.80
N PHE A 124 -15.86 -10.25 3.62
CA PHE A 124 -14.59 -9.53 3.76
C PHE A 124 -13.69 -9.73 2.56
N GLU A 125 -12.79 -8.78 2.37
CA GLU A 125 -11.74 -8.83 1.36
C GLU A 125 -10.41 -8.37 1.96
N VAL A 126 -9.34 -9.11 1.65
CA VAL A 126 -7.97 -8.65 1.89
C VAL A 126 -7.48 -7.97 0.62
N TYR A 127 -7.00 -6.75 0.75
CA TYR A 127 -6.54 -5.94 -0.38
C TYR A 127 -5.17 -5.30 -0.08
N ILE A 128 -4.54 -4.76 -1.11
CA ILE A 128 -3.32 -3.97 -0.96
C ILE A 128 -3.74 -2.57 -0.48
N ARG A 129 -3.50 -2.29 0.78
CA ARG A 129 -3.88 -1.03 1.43
C ARG A 129 -2.97 0.11 1.02
N SER A 130 -1.67 -0.13 1.10
CA SER A 130 -0.67 0.89 0.80
C SER A 130 0.49 0.30 0.02
N ILE A 131 1.01 1.08 -0.92
CA ILE A 131 2.25 0.79 -1.63
C ILE A 131 3.26 1.88 -1.26
N TYR A 132 4.45 1.46 -0.88
CA TYR A 132 5.55 2.33 -0.49
C TYR A 132 6.67 2.22 -1.51
N ILE A 133 7.15 3.36 -1.99
CA ILE A 133 8.32 3.44 -2.85
C ILE A 133 9.41 4.20 -2.10
N ARG A 134 10.54 3.55 -1.86
CA ARG A 134 11.72 4.16 -1.26
C ARG A 134 12.74 4.46 -2.33
N ILE A 135 13.11 5.72 -2.44
CA ILE A 135 14.15 6.22 -3.32
C ILE A 135 15.32 6.62 -2.44
N SER A 136 16.49 6.03 -2.69
CA SER A 136 17.71 6.33 -1.95
C SER A 136 18.83 6.71 -2.92
N GLY A 137 19.67 7.65 -2.53
CA GLY A 137 20.81 8.09 -3.30
C GLY A 137 21.93 8.60 -2.41
N TRP A 138 23.16 8.52 -2.90
CA TRP A 138 24.30 9.12 -2.24
C TRP A 138 24.43 10.59 -2.64
N ASP A 139 24.40 11.48 -1.67
CA ASP A 139 24.65 12.91 -1.88
C ASP A 139 26.16 13.21 -1.79
N GLU A 140 26.76 13.57 -2.92
CA GLU A 140 28.19 13.86 -3.02
C GLU A 140 28.59 15.12 -2.26
N VAL A 141 27.68 16.06 -2.04
CA VAL A 141 27.93 17.29 -1.29
C VAL A 141 27.89 17.03 0.21
N GLN A 142 26.84 16.37 0.68
CA GLN A 142 26.65 16.09 2.11
C GLN A 142 27.39 14.83 2.58
N LYS A 143 27.95 14.04 1.65
CA LYS A 143 28.66 12.77 1.94
C LYS A 143 27.84 11.81 2.78
N LYS A 144 26.55 11.66 2.45
CA LYS A 144 25.64 10.74 3.13
C LYS A 144 24.57 10.19 2.17
N THR A 145 23.98 9.07 2.55
CA THR A 145 22.79 8.55 1.87
C THR A 145 21.56 9.34 2.31
N ILE A 146 20.76 9.78 1.34
CA ILE A 146 19.47 10.41 1.55
C ILE A 146 18.41 9.47 0.98
N SER A 147 17.34 9.27 1.75
CA SER A 147 16.21 8.45 1.34
C SER A 147 14.90 9.24 1.45
N ARG A 148 14.00 8.97 0.51
CA ARG A 148 12.63 9.46 0.54
C ARG A 148 11.67 8.30 0.34
N ILE A 149 10.55 8.32 1.05
CA ILE A 149 9.49 7.32 0.93
C ILE A 149 8.24 8.02 0.43
N LEU A 150 7.69 7.49 -0.66
CA LEU A 150 6.38 7.86 -1.18
C LEU A 150 5.39 6.80 -0.73
N VAL A 151 4.21 7.22 -0.32
CA VAL A 151 3.14 6.35 0.14
C VAL A 151 1.93 6.56 -0.76
N PHE A 152 1.40 5.47 -1.28
CA PHE A 152 0.18 5.43 -2.09
C PHE A 152 -0.85 4.56 -1.39
N ASP A 153 -1.85 5.20 -0.82
CA ASP A 153 -2.94 4.50 -0.15
C ASP A 153 -4.04 4.19 -1.17
N SER A 154 -4.48 2.94 -1.19
CA SER A 154 -5.67 2.54 -1.92
C SER A 154 -6.88 3.01 -1.14
N GLN A 155 -7.73 3.81 -1.75
CA GLN A 155 -9.03 4.12 -1.16
C GLN A 155 -9.97 2.94 -1.41
N TYR A 156 -10.34 2.24 -0.33
CA TYR A 156 -11.35 1.20 -0.41
C TYR A 156 -12.73 1.84 -0.44
N GLY A 157 -13.44 1.66 -1.54
CA GLY A 157 -14.86 1.98 -1.62
C GLY A 157 -15.21 3.45 -1.87
N CYS A 158 -14.69 4.02 -2.95
CA CYS A 158 -15.35 5.17 -3.59
C CYS A 158 -16.32 4.72 -4.68
#